data_a0e546c4dd94c2bf4effb9b0bc744a67
#
_entry.id   a0e546c4dd94c2bf4effb9b0bc744a67
#
_cell.length_a   1.000
_cell.length_b   1.000
_cell.length_c   1.000
_cell.angle_alpha   90.00
_cell.angle_beta   90.00
_cell.angle_gamma   90.00
#
_symmetry.space_group_name_H-M   'P 1'
#
loop_
_entity.id
_entity.type
_entity.pdbx_description
1 polymer ?
#
loop_
_entity_poly.entity_id
_entity_poly.type
_entity_poly.pdbx_seq_one_letter_code
_entity_poly.pdbx_strand_id
1 'polypeptide(L)'
;MPLLVKNARIVTATADYTADIYCERETITRIDRTIDQWTLPPCDILDAAGLITFPGFIDPHVHVYLPFMGTFAKDTWAGASRAALLGGPPTPVEMICPARADDPVSAC
;
A
#
# COMPACT_ATOMS: atom_id res chain seq x y z
N MET A 1 -10.37 7.73 -10.59
CA MET A 1 -9.81 8.83 -11.37
C MET A 1 -8.31 8.61 -11.49
N PRO A 2 -7.65 8.94 -12.62
CA PRO A 2 -6.20 8.86 -12.71
C PRO A 2 -5.51 9.84 -11.75
N LEU A 3 -4.27 9.55 -11.36
CA LEU A 3 -3.46 10.37 -10.46
C LEU A 3 -2.08 10.64 -11.09
N LEU A 4 -1.69 11.90 -11.12
CA LEU A 4 -0.34 12.32 -11.48
C LEU A 4 0.38 12.84 -10.22
N VAL A 5 1.43 12.15 -9.79
CA VAL A 5 2.31 12.61 -8.71
C VAL A 5 3.48 13.33 -9.35
N LYS A 6 3.65 14.61 -9.02
CA LYS A 6 4.70 15.49 -9.53
C LYS A 6 5.87 15.58 -8.54
N ASN A 7 7.08 15.73 -9.08
CA ASN A 7 8.28 16.06 -8.30
C ASN A 7 8.62 15.03 -7.21
N ALA A 8 8.25 13.77 -7.39
CA ALA A 8 8.46 12.72 -6.40
C ALA A 8 9.95 12.34 -6.31
N ARG A 9 10.57 12.46 -5.13
CA ARG A 9 11.85 11.80 -4.87
C ARG A 9 11.58 10.33 -4.59
N ILE A 10 11.81 9.49 -5.58
CA ILE A 10 11.55 8.06 -5.53
C ILE A 10 12.76 7.34 -4.95
N VAL A 11 12.56 6.67 -3.81
CA VAL A 11 13.60 5.87 -3.15
C VAL A 11 13.17 4.41 -3.13
N THR A 12 13.99 3.55 -3.67
CA THR A 12 13.81 2.10 -3.67
C THR A 12 15.04 1.42 -3.09
N ALA A 13 15.04 0.10 -2.99
CA ALA A 13 16.21 -0.65 -2.52
C ALA A 13 17.48 -0.44 -3.38
N THR A 14 17.33 0.01 -4.63
CA THR A 14 18.42 0.10 -5.61
C THR A 14 18.55 1.46 -6.27
N ALA A 15 17.64 2.40 -6.01
CA ALA A 15 17.61 3.68 -6.72
C ALA A 15 17.12 4.82 -5.83
N ASP A 16 17.64 6.03 -6.08
CA ASP A 16 17.20 7.30 -5.49
C ASP A 16 17.24 8.36 -6.60
N TYR A 17 16.08 8.82 -7.05
CA TYR A 17 15.95 9.77 -8.14
C TYR A 17 14.65 10.55 -8.08
N THR A 18 14.57 11.68 -8.78
CA THR A 18 13.35 12.49 -8.88
C THR A 18 12.67 12.25 -10.21
N ALA A 19 11.36 11.98 -10.17
CA ALA A 19 10.52 11.78 -11.34
C ALA A 19 9.06 12.05 -11.03
N ASP A 20 8.25 12.13 -12.08
CA ASP A 20 6.79 12.14 -12.01
C ASP A 20 6.25 10.73 -12.18
N ILE A 21 5.15 10.41 -11.48
CA ILE A 21 4.51 9.10 -11.52
C ILE A 21 3.06 9.29 -11.97
N TYR A 22 2.66 8.57 -13.01
CA TYR A 22 1.28 8.56 -13.47
C TYR A 22 0.63 7.20 -13.22
N CYS A 23 -0.52 7.25 -12.55
CA CYS A 23 -1.30 6.08 -12.18
C CYS A 23 -2.66 6.12 -12.85
N GLU A 24 -3.05 5.01 -13.47
CA GLU A 24 -4.40 4.79 -13.99
C GLU A 24 -5.00 3.56 -13.33
N ARG A 25 -6.21 3.73 -12.81
CA ARG A 25 -6.89 2.69 -12.04
C ARG A 25 -6.00 2.28 -10.84
N GLU A 26 -5.57 1.05 -10.76
CA GLU A 26 -4.74 0.49 -9.68
C GLU A 26 -3.30 0.22 -10.13
N THR A 27 -2.84 0.87 -11.20
CA THR A 27 -1.54 0.57 -11.82
C THR A 27 -0.75 1.84 -12.06
N ILE A 28 0.55 1.80 -11.74
CA ILE A 28 1.52 2.79 -12.22
C ILE A 28 1.78 2.48 -13.69
N THR A 29 1.32 3.39 -14.57
CA THR A 29 1.43 3.20 -16.02
C THR A 29 2.62 3.91 -16.62
N ARG A 30 3.15 4.94 -15.92
CA ARG A 30 4.28 5.71 -16.40
C ARG A 30 5.09 6.32 -15.26
N ILE A 31 6.42 6.25 -15.36
CA ILE A 31 7.37 6.99 -14.52
C ILE A 31 8.32 7.68 -15.48
N ASP A 32 8.41 8.99 -15.42
CA ASP A 32 9.26 9.79 -16.27
C ASP A 32 9.84 10.97 -15.50
N ARG A 33 10.98 11.48 -15.94
CA ARG A 33 11.62 12.66 -15.33
C ARG A 33 10.68 13.87 -15.24
N THR A 34 9.83 14.01 -16.25
CA THR A 34 8.77 15.03 -16.30
C THR A 34 7.63 14.52 -17.16
N ILE A 35 6.42 14.57 -16.62
CA ILE A 35 5.19 14.23 -17.33
C ILE A 35 4.38 15.53 -17.50
N ASP A 36 4.12 15.92 -18.74
CA ASP A 36 3.26 17.07 -19.03
C ASP A 36 1.80 16.68 -18.80
N GLN A 37 1.17 17.31 -17.82
CA GLN A 37 -0.22 17.06 -17.46
C GLN A 37 -1.21 17.33 -18.63
N TRP A 38 -0.87 18.23 -19.53
CA TRP A 38 -1.73 18.60 -20.66
C TRP A 38 -1.77 17.51 -21.74
N THR A 39 -0.86 16.55 -21.68
CA THR A 39 -0.85 15.38 -22.58
C THR A 39 -1.67 14.21 -22.03
N LEU A 40 -2.20 14.33 -20.81
CA LEU A 40 -2.94 13.29 -20.11
C LEU A 40 -4.45 13.58 -20.12
N PRO A 41 -5.28 12.54 -19.98
CA PRO A 41 -6.69 12.73 -19.63
C PRO A 41 -6.82 13.51 -18.30
N PRO A 42 -7.97 14.11 -18.00
CA PRO A 42 -8.21 14.75 -16.72
C PRO A 42 -7.86 13.80 -15.55
N CYS A 43 -6.99 14.27 -14.66
CA CYS A 43 -6.47 13.50 -13.53
C CYS A 43 -6.29 14.38 -12.29
N ASP A 44 -6.29 13.77 -11.12
CA ASP A 44 -5.84 14.44 -9.90
C ASP A 44 -4.34 14.67 -9.94
N ILE A 45 -3.89 15.78 -9.35
CA ILE A 45 -2.47 16.12 -9.28
C ILE A 45 -2.07 16.23 -7.83
N LEU A 46 -1.01 15.51 -7.46
CA LEU A 46 -0.35 15.58 -6.16
C LEU A 46 1.08 16.07 -6.35
N ASP A 47 1.40 17.23 -5.81
CA ASP A 47 2.79 17.71 -5.77
C ASP A 47 3.52 17.09 -4.56
N ALA A 48 4.52 16.27 -4.83
CA ALA A 48 5.34 15.59 -3.83
C ALA A 48 6.71 16.28 -3.64
N ALA A 49 6.86 17.53 -4.06
CA ALA A 49 8.10 18.28 -3.88
C ALA A 49 8.51 18.33 -2.41
N GLY A 50 9.76 17.95 -2.12
CA GLY A 50 10.28 17.88 -0.74
C GLY A 50 9.87 16.63 0.05
N LEU A 51 9.04 15.75 -0.52
CA LEU A 51 8.66 14.48 0.09
C LEU A 51 9.47 13.32 -0.50
N ILE A 52 9.56 12.26 0.28
CA ILE A 52 10.17 10.99 -0.17
C ILE A 52 9.04 10.03 -0.51
N THR A 53 9.12 9.43 -1.69
CA THR A 53 8.16 8.46 -2.19
C THR A 53 8.78 7.07 -2.19
N PHE A 54 8.20 6.15 -1.44
CA PHE A 54 8.61 4.75 -1.39
C PHE A 54 7.57 3.86 -2.07
N PRO A 55 7.96 2.68 -2.57
CA PRO A 55 7.01 1.59 -2.76
C PRO A 55 6.27 1.30 -1.45
N GLY A 56 5.00 0.93 -1.52
CA GLY A 56 4.25 0.56 -0.33
C GLY A 56 4.96 -0.57 0.44
N PHE A 57 4.99 -0.46 1.76
CA PHE A 57 5.63 -1.47 2.61
C PHE A 57 4.77 -2.72 2.73
N ILE A 58 5.41 -3.85 2.96
CA ILE A 58 4.76 -5.12 3.28
C ILE A 58 4.91 -5.34 4.79
N ASP A 59 3.79 -5.53 5.47
CA ASP A 59 3.80 -6.00 6.86
C ASP A 59 3.68 -7.52 6.86
N PRO A 60 4.76 -8.25 7.15
CA PRO A 60 4.78 -9.70 7.01
C PRO A 60 4.14 -10.45 8.18
N HIS A 61 3.60 -9.76 9.19
CA HIS A 61 3.08 -10.41 10.39
C HIS A 61 1.99 -9.57 11.04
N VAL A 62 0.75 -9.79 10.63
CA VAL A 62 -0.41 -9.12 11.24
C VAL A 62 -1.42 -10.14 11.79
N HIS A 63 -2.22 -9.69 12.74
CA HIS A 63 -3.35 -10.43 13.28
C HIS A 63 -4.59 -9.53 13.26
N VAL A 64 -5.45 -9.74 12.28
CA VAL A 64 -6.67 -8.96 12.09
C VAL A 64 -7.87 -9.83 12.41
N TYR A 65 -8.71 -9.37 13.35
CA TYR A 65 -9.92 -10.10 13.78
C TYR A 65 -9.68 -11.57 14.14
N LEU A 66 -8.50 -11.86 14.65
CA LEU A 66 -8.10 -13.22 14.97
C LEU A 66 -8.70 -13.67 16.30
N PRO A 67 -9.43 -14.80 16.36
CA PRO A 67 -9.80 -15.44 17.63
C PRO A 67 -8.57 -16.10 18.24
N PHE A 68 -8.24 -15.73 19.49
CA PHE A 68 -7.10 -16.30 20.19
C PHE A 68 -7.34 -16.34 21.70
N MET A 69 -7.16 -17.49 22.33
CA MET A 69 -7.29 -17.68 23.79
C MET A 69 -8.60 -17.14 24.39
N GLY A 70 -9.73 -17.32 23.69
CA GLY A 70 -11.04 -16.89 24.18
C GLY A 70 -11.36 -15.41 23.98
N THR A 71 -10.53 -14.69 23.22
CA THR A 71 -10.77 -13.30 22.81
C THR A 71 -10.58 -13.15 21.31
N PHE A 72 -10.71 -11.93 20.79
CA PHE A 72 -10.49 -11.58 19.40
C PHE A 72 -9.52 -10.41 19.30
N ALA A 73 -8.70 -10.38 18.25
CA ALA A 73 -8.02 -9.17 17.84
C ALA A 73 -9.08 -8.10 17.54
N LYS A 74 -8.88 -6.91 18.07
CA LYS A 74 -9.90 -5.85 18.14
C LYS A 74 -10.36 -5.34 16.79
N ASP A 75 -9.44 -5.23 15.84
CA ASP A 75 -9.70 -4.56 14.57
C ASP A 75 -10.39 -5.47 13.56
N THR A 76 -11.35 -4.90 12.84
CA THR A 76 -11.90 -5.52 11.65
C THR A 76 -10.95 -5.31 10.46
N TRP A 77 -11.08 -6.11 9.40
CA TRP A 77 -10.32 -5.93 8.17
C TRP A 77 -10.43 -4.52 7.60
N ALA A 78 -11.62 -3.93 7.62
CA ALA A 78 -11.82 -2.55 7.15
C ALA A 78 -11.06 -1.54 8.01
N GLY A 79 -11.06 -1.70 9.33
CA GLY A 79 -10.33 -0.83 10.24
C GLY A 79 -8.82 -0.97 10.11
N ALA A 80 -8.34 -2.21 10.13
CA ALA A 80 -6.91 -2.52 10.01
C ALA A 80 -6.33 -2.10 8.65
N SER A 81 -7.03 -2.37 7.55
CA SER A 81 -6.61 -1.94 6.20
C SER A 81 -6.49 -0.43 6.10
N ARG A 82 -7.46 0.30 6.67
CA ARG A 82 -7.42 1.77 6.70
C ARG A 82 -6.24 2.31 7.50
N ALA A 83 -5.96 1.73 8.65
CA ALA A 83 -4.82 2.10 9.48
C ALA A 83 -3.50 1.77 8.78
N ALA A 84 -3.39 0.60 8.15
CA ALA A 84 -2.24 0.18 7.37
C ALA A 84 -1.93 1.15 6.23
N LEU A 85 -2.94 1.54 5.44
CA LEU A 85 -2.78 2.51 4.35
C LEU A 85 -2.28 3.87 4.86
N LEU A 86 -2.77 4.33 6.01
CA LEU A 86 -2.31 5.58 6.63
C LEU A 86 -0.89 5.47 7.20
N GLY A 87 -0.48 4.28 7.62
CA GLY A 87 0.86 4.01 8.17
C GLY A 87 1.93 3.68 7.12
N GLY A 88 1.51 3.39 5.87
CA GLY A 88 2.43 3.11 4.76
C GLY A 88 2.53 1.64 4.30
N PRO A 89 2.18 0.59 5.07
CA PRO A 89 2.15 -0.78 4.57
C PRO A 89 0.78 -1.15 3.97
N PRO A 90 0.60 -1.05 2.63
CA PRO A 90 -0.66 -1.42 1.98
C PRO A 90 -0.83 -2.94 1.82
N THR A 91 0.19 -3.73 2.13
CA THR A 91 0.18 -5.19 1.94
C THR A 91 0.43 -5.90 3.26
N PRO A 92 -0.61 -6.20 4.05
CA PRO A 92 -0.49 -7.03 5.24
C PRO A 92 -0.48 -8.52 4.87
N VAL A 93 0.35 -9.30 5.59
CA VAL A 93 0.34 -10.76 5.54
C VAL A 93 -0.24 -11.28 6.85
N GLU A 94 -1.47 -11.81 6.77
CA GLU A 94 -2.17 -12.35 7.93
C GLU A 94 -1.53 -13.65 8.41
N MET A 95 -1.39 -13.79 9.73
CA MET A 95 -0.93 -14.97 10.39
C MET A 95 -2.11 -15.72 10.99
N ILE A 96 -2.49 -16.83 10.37
CA ILE A 96 -3.53 -17.72 10.84
C ILE A 96 -2.98 -18.58 11.95
N CYS A 97 -3.71 -18.67 13.06
CA CYS A 97 -3.32 -19.45 14.24
C CYS A 97 -4.34 -20.56 14.49
N PRO A 98 -4.32 -21.66 13.72
CA PRO A 98 -5.20 -22.80 13.96
C PRO A 98 -4.89 -23.45 15.31
N ALA A 99 -5.91 -23.93 16.01
CA ALA A 99 -5.73 -24.78 17.18
C ALA A 99 -5.10 -26.12 16.76
N ARG A 100 -4.53 -26.86 17.73
CA ARG A 100 -3.81 -28.10 17.44
C ARG A 100 -4.65 -29.17 16.72
N ALA A 101 -5.97 -29.11 16.86
CA ALA A 101 -6.90 -30.05 16.24
C ALA A 101 -7.54 -29.54 14.95
N ASP A 102 -7.26 -28.29 14.56
CA ASP A 102 -7.84 -27.68 13.39
C ASP A 102 -7.07 -28.06 12.11
N ASP A 103 -7.80 -28.16 11.01
CA ASP A 103 -7.17 -28.20 9.69
C ASP A 103 -6.69 -26.80 9.32
N PRO A 104 -5.37 -26.61 9.11
CA PRO A 104 -4.83 -25.26 8.80
C PRO A 104 -5.43 -24.62 7.56
N VAL A 105 -5.83 -25.41 6.57
CA VAL A 105 -6.43 -24.92 5.32
C VAL A 105 -7.86 -24.41 5.55
N SER A 106 -8.61 -25.10 6.41
CA SER A 106 -9.99 -24.72 6.75
C SER A 106 -10.05 -23.53 7.72
N ALA A 107 -8.94 -23.18 8.37
CA ALA A 107 -8.84 -22.03 9.27
C ALA A 107 -8.57 -20.71 8.54
N CYS A 108 -8.34 -20.77 7.21
CA CYS A 108 -8.19 -19.57 6.35
C CYS A 108 -9.57 -18.97 5.95
#